data_12ed828fbe0e30e3ce0038c8bb12524b
#
_entry.id   12ed828fbe0e30e3ce0038c8bb12524b
#
_cell.length_a   1.000
_cell.length_b   1.000
_cell.length_c   1.000
_cell.angle_alpha   90.00
_cell.angle_beta   90.00
_cell.angle_gamma   90.00
#
_symmetry.space_group_name_H-M   'P 1'
#
loop_
_entity.id
_entity.type
_entity.pdbx_description
1 polymer ?
#
loop_
_entity_poly.entity_id
_entity_poly.type
_entity_poly.pdbx_seq_one_letter_code
_entity_poly.pdbx_strand_id
1 'polypeptide(L)'
;MNTYKTADLSGAEWISTGGACCTPMIRKTLSFPKVTSAKITIAGLGIFEIFINGKKVSDDLFLPLSTDFHERPEKLYRGVPYDEKMRHRLYCPVYDITSYLKEGENTIAFLMGPGWYEMPNECYEYGHIKLCYVIDWQDEKG
;
A
#
# COMPACT_ATOMS: atom_id res chain seq x y z
N MET A 1 -17.95 -17.59 4.57
CA MET A 1 -17.10 -16.75 5.44
C MET A 1 -15.87 -16.36 4.64
N ASN A 2 -15.72 -15.09 4.29
CA ASN A 2 -14.47 -14.64 3.65
C ASN A 2 -13.39 -14.65 4.71
N THR A 3 -12.46 -15.59 4.63
CA THR A 3 -11.27 -15.60 5.47
C THR A 3 -10.29 -14.58 4.90
N TYR A 4 -10.11 -13.46 5.59
CA TYR A 4 -9.05 -12.52 5.25
C TYR A 4 -7.70 -13.22 5.44
N LYS A 5 -6.90 -13.23 4.38
CA LYS A 5 -5.56 -13.78 4.41
C LYS A 5 -4.58 -12.67 4.81
N THR A 6 -3.66 -12.98 5.73
CA THR A 6 -2.56 -12.05 6.04
C THR A 6 -1.66 -11.91 4.82
N ALA A 7 -1.35 -10.67 4.43
CA ALA A 7 -0.41 -10.41 3.36
C ALA A 7 1.02 -10.75 3.82
N ASP A 8 1.79 -11.37 2.95
CA ASP A 8 3.22 -11.57 3.14
C ASP A 8 3.96 -10.38 2.49
N LEU A 9 4.63 -9.60 3.32
CA LEU A 9 5.46 -8.46 2.92
C LEU A 9 6.92 -8.68 3.36
N SER A 10 7.32 -9.94 3.55
CA SER A 10 8.68 -10.30 3.95
C SER A 10 9.69 -9.74 2.95
N GLY A 11 10.70 -9.07 3.46
CA GLY A 11 11.73 -8.42 2.64
C GLY A 11 11.35 -7.08 2.02
N ALA A 12 10.10 -6.61 2.21
CA ALA A 12 9.72 -5.26 1.78
C ALA A 12 10.32 -4.19 2.71
N GLU A 13 10.75 -3.09 2.12
CA GLU A 13 11.22 -1.92 2.84
C GLU A 13 10.23 -0.77 2.73
N TRP A 14 10.03 -0.04 3.84
CA TRP A 14 9.21 1.15 3.86
C TRP A 14 9.89 2.32 3.16
N ILE A 15 9.20 2.92 2.22
CA ILE A 15 9.66 4.07 1.43
C ILE A 15 8.84 5.30 1.85
N SER A 16 9.53 6.39 2.21
CA SER A 16 8.92 7.66 2.59
C SER A 16 9.76 8.82 2.08
N THR A 17 9.13 9.99 1.92
CA THR A 17 9.83 11.26 1.64
C THR A 17 10.19 12.04 2.89
N GLY A 18 9.92 11.47 4.09
CA GLY A 18 10.23 12.13 5.37
C GLY A 18 9.47 13.44 5.59
N GLY A 19 8.26 13.56 5.04
CA GLY A 19 7.44 14.77 5.19
C GLY A 19 7.82 15.95 4.28
N ALA A 20 8.79 15.75 3.38
CA ALA A 20 9.21 16.82 2.46
C ALA A 20 8.13 17.22 1.43
N CYS A 21 7.14 16.37 1.20
CA CYS A 21 6.04 16.59 0.25
C CYS A 21 4.80 15.84 0.71
N CYS A 22 3.65 16.53 0.73
CA CYS A 22 2.38 15.93 1.13
C CYS A 22 1.74 15.05 0.04
N THR A 23 2.15 15.19 -1.22
CA THR A 23 1.66 14.40 -2.36
C THR A 23 2.81 13.95 -3.25
N PRO A 24 3.73 13.12 -2.73
CA PRO A 24 4.89 12.69 -3.50
C PRO A 24 4.52 11.69 -4.58
N MET A 25 5.27 11.75 -5.68
CA MET A 25 5.34 10.66 -6.65
C MET A 25 6.65 9.91 -6.45
N ILE A 26 6.56 8.65 -6.08
CA ILE A 26 7.71 7.75 -5.91
C ILE A 26 7.75 6.84 -7.12
N ARG A 27 8.93 6.68 -7.73
CA ARG A 27 9.09 5.77 -8.86
C ARG A 27 10.36 4.96 -8.77
N LYS A 28 10.32 3.75 -9.32
CA LYS A 28 11.48 2.86 -9.47
C LYS A 28 11.45 2.17 -10.83
N THR A 29 12.61 2.04 -11.44
CA THR A 29 12.79 1.20 -12.63
C THR A 29 13.29 -0.18 -12.21
N LEU A 30 12.62 -1.22 -12.69
CA LEU A 30 12.92 -2.61 -12.44
C LEU A 30 12.99 -3.35 -13.79
N SER A 31 13.86 -4.35 -13.90
CA SER A 31 13.96 -5.19 -15.08
C SER A 31 13.36 -6.55 -14.80
N PHE A 32 12.50 -7.03 -15.70
CA PHE A 32 11.87 -8.34 -15.62
C PHE A 32 12.20 -9.17 -16.86
N PRO A 33 12.30 -10.50 -16.73
CA PRO A 33 12.22 -11.38 -17.89
C PRO A 33 10.80 -11.33 -18.47
N LYS A 34 10.54 -12.08 -19.53
CA LYS A 34 9.18 -12.30 -20.01
C LYS A 34 8.39 -13.05 -18.93
N VAL A 35 7.51 -12.36 -18.23
CA VAL A 35 6.71 -12.95 -17.16
C VAL A 35 5.45 -13.63 -17.70
N THR A 36 5.06 -14.75 -17.10
CA THR A 36 3.80 -15.46 -17.35
C THR A 36 2.71 -15.06 -16.35
N SER A 37 3.11 -14.67 -15.14
CA SER A 37 2.23 -14.09 -14.14
C SER A 37 3.00 -13.12 -13.25
N ALA A 38 2.33 -12.06 -12.81
CA ALA A 38 2.90 -11.13 -11.83
C ALA A 38 1.80 -10.48 -10.99
N LYS A 39 2.04 -10.40 -9.70
CA LYS A 39 1.15 -9.73 -8.74
C LYS A 39 1.95 -8.78 -7.90
N ILE A 40 1.35 -7.65 -7.56
CA ILE A 40 1.92 -6.71 -6.59
C ILE A 40 1.02 -6.63 -5.37
N THR A 41 1.60 -6.81 -4.20
CA THR A 41 0.95 -6.60 -2.89
C THR A 41 1.50 -5.32 -2.30
N ILE A 42 0.62 -4.41 -1.89
CA ILE A 42 1.03 -3.06 -1.46
C ILE A 42 0.47 -2.77 -0.07
N ALA A 43 1.31 -2.29 0.83
CA ALA A 43 0.89 -1.68 2.09
C ALA A 43 1.20 -0.18 2.04
N GLY A 44 0.19 0.66 2.29
CA GLY A 44 0.34 2.12 2.30
C GLY A 44 -0.18 2.72 3.60
N LEU A 45 0.60 3.57 4.22
CA LEU A 45 0.19 4.45 5.31
C LEU A 45 0.04 5.85 4.72
N GLY A 46 -1.19 6.23 4.47
CA GLY A 46 -1.65 7.23 3.52
C GLY A 46 -2.40 6.56 2.37
N ILE A 47 -2.89 7.32 1.43
CA ILE A 47 -3.55 6.80 0.20
C ILE A 47 -2.57 6.78 -0.96
N PHE A 48 -2.81 5.92 -1.94
CA PHE A 48 -1.99 5.86 -3.15
C PHE A 48 -2.76 5.47 -4.40
N GLU A 49 -2.20 5.85 -5.54
CA GLU A 49 -2.51 5.30 -6.87
C GLU A 49 -1.24 4.67 -7.44
N ILE A 50 -1.39 3.56 -8.16
CA ILE A 50 -0.26 2.85 -8.78
C ILE A 50 -0.32 2.97 -10.30
N PHE A 51 0.85 3.20 -10.88
CA PHE A 51 1.07 3.27 -12.33
C PHE A 51 2.22 2.35 -12.73
N ILE A 52 2.06 1.63 -13.83
CA ILE A 52 3.13 0.82 -14.41
C ILE A 52 3.27 1.22 -15.88
N ASN A 53 4.48 1.58 -16.28
CA ASN A 53 4.79 2.06 -17.64
C ASN A 53 3.84 3.19 -18.09
N GLY A 54 3.48 4.07 -17.16
CA GLY A 54 2.58 5.21 -17.40
C GLY A 54 1.09 4.88 -17.45
N LYS A 55 0.70 3.62 -17.26
CA LYS A 55 -0.70 3.19 -17.21
C LYS A 55 -1.15 3.00 -15.77
N LYS A 56 -2.30 3.55 -15.40
CA LYS A 56 -2.93 3.32 -14.10
C LYS A 56 -3.35 1.85 -13.98
N VAL A 57 -3.05 1.22 -12.84
CA VAL A 57 -3.29 -0.22 -12.64
C VAL A 57 -4.70 -0.51 -12.15
N SER A 58 -5.29 0.39 -11.36
CA SER A 58 -6.64 0.21 -10.80
C SER A 58 -7.38 1.54 -10.76
N ASP A 59 -8.71 1.48 -10.90
CA ASP A 59 -9.61 2.62 -10.71
C ASP A 59 -10.07 2.74 -9.24
N ASP A 60 -9.53 1.93 -8.34
CA ASP A 60 -9.79 2.04 -6.92
C ASP A 60 -9.42 3.43 -6.39
N LEU A 61 -10.29 3.97 -5.54
CA LEU A 61 -10.11 5.28 -4.92
C LEU A 61 -9.94 5.13 -3.41
N PHE A 62 -9.14 6.02 -2.82
CA PHE A 62 -8.94 6.13 -1.37
C PHE A 62 -8.40 4.85 -0.70
N LEU A 63 -7.61 4.06 -1.39
CA LEU A 63 -6.93 2.90 -0.83
C LEU A 63 -5.52 3.26 -0.33
N PRO A 64 -5.03 2.51 0.66
CA PRO A 64 -5.70 1.43 1.37
C PRO A 64 -6.59 1.94 2.52
N LEU A 65 -7.54 1.11 2.91
CA LEU A 65 -8.26 1.30 4.16
C LEU A 65 -7.38 0.87 5.33
N SER A 66 -7.45 1.61 6.42
CA SER A 66 -6.72 1.29 7.65
C SER A 66 -7.62 1.45 8.88
N THR A 67 -7.18 0.85 9.97
CA THR A 67 -7.81 1.03 11.29
C THR A 67 -7.10 2.14 12.07
N ASP A 68 -7.55 2.37 13.28
CA ASP A 68 -6.94 3.30 14.23
C ASP A 68 -5.55 2.81 14.66
N PHE A 69 -4.56 3.71 14.66
CA PHE A 69 -3.19 3.46 15.11
C PHE A 69 -2.88 4.10 16.46
N HIS A 70 -3.84 4.82 17.10
CA HIS A 70 -3.66 5.34 18.44
C HIS A 70 -3.76 4.24 19.49
N GLU A 71 -2.92 4.31 20.50
CA GLU A 71 -3.15 3.61 21.76
C GLU A 71 -4.31 4.26 22.49
N ARG A 72 -5.36 3.49 22.75
CA ARG A 72 -6.53 3.93 23.51
C ARG A 72 -6.60 3.16 24.82
N PRO A 73 -6.46 3.83 25.96
CA PRO A 73 -6.58 3.17 27.27
C PRO A 73 -8.02 2.74 27.57
N GLU A 74 -9.00 3.29 26.88
CA GLU A 74 -10.42 3.02 27.12
C GLU A 74 -10.94 1.92 26.19
N LYS A 75 -11.64 0.95 26.76
CA LYS A 75 -12.31 -0.14 26.02
C LYS A 75 -13.54 0.32 25.23
N LEU A 76 -13.89 1.57 25.33
CA LEU A 76 -15.05 2.17 24.67
C LEU A 76 -14.63 3.35 23.81
N TYR A 77 -15.02 3.35 22.55
CA TYR A 77 -14.90 4.50 21.66
C TYR A 77 -16.30 5.09 21.44
N ARG A 78 -16.55 6.33 21.95
CA ARG A 78 -17.86 6.98 21.87
C ARG A 78 -19.03 6.10 22.35
N GLY A 79 -18.82 5.31 23.43
CA GLY A 79 -19.83 4.41 23.98
C GLY A 79 -20.00 3.10 23.24
N VAL A 80 -19.19 2.83 22.22
CA VAL A 80 -19.20 1.55 21.49
C VAL A 80 -18.02 0.69 21.96
N PRO A 81 -18.22 -0.61 22.26
CA PRO A 81 -17.11 -1.51 22.59
C PRO A 81 -16.05 -1.51 21.49
N TYR A 82 -14.81 -1.28 21.88
CA TYR A 82 -13.67 -1.26 20.98
C TYR A 82 -12.90 -2.58 21.09
N ASP A 83 -12.82 -3.29 19.97
CA ASP A 83 -12.04 -4.53 19.90
C ASP A 83 -10.58 -4.18 19.53
N GLU A 84 -9.66 -4.42 20.46
CA GLU A 84 -8.22 -4.21 20.24
C GLU A 84 -7.67 -5.03 19.06
N LYS A 85 -8.33 -6.15 18.73
CA LYS A 85 -7.97 -6.93 17.52
C LYS A 85 -8.16 -6.18 16.22
N MET A 86 -8.96 -5.11 16.23
CA MET A 86 -9.19 -4.25 15.07
C MET A 86 -8.20 -3.10 14.94
N ARG A 87 -7.26 -2.95 15.88
CA ARG A 87 -6.23 -1.90 15.85
C ARG A 87 -5.05 -2.29 14.99
N HIS A 88 -4.34 -1.28 14.49
CA HIS A 88 -3.10 -1.44 13.74
C HIS A 88 -3.23 -2.40 12.55
N ARG A 89 -4.39 -2.39 11.89
CA ARG A 89 -4.63 -3.19 10.69
C ARG A 89 -4.63 -2.30 9.46
N LEU A 90 -4.03 -2.81 8.43
CA LEU A 90 -3.94 -2.19 7.13
C LEU A 90 -4.44 -3.16 6.07
N TYR A 91 -5.33 -2.69 5.21
CA TYR A 91 -5.72 -3.45 4.03
C TYR A 91 -4.60 -3.36 2.99
N CYS A 92 -4.08 -4.51 2.57
CA CYS A 92 -3.04 -4.61 1.55
C CYS A 92 -3.67 -5.09 0.24
N PRO A 93 -4.01 -4.18 -0.69
CA PRO A 93 -4.51 -4.58 -1.99
C PRO A 93 -3.48 -5.40 -2.75
N VAL A 94 -3.99 -6.36 -3.52
CA VAL A 94 -3.20 -7.20 -4.42
C VAL A 94 -3.73 -7.00 -5.83
N TYR A 95 -2.86 -6.57 -6.74
CA TYR A 95 -3.22 -6.37 -8.14
C TYR A 95 -2.48 -7.35 -9.02
N ASP A 96 -3.19 -7.92 -10.00
CA ASP A 96 -2.55 -8.61 -11.12
C ASP A 96 -1.96 -7.57 -12.07
N ILE A 97 -0.65 -7.61 -12.23
CA ILE A 97 0.10 -6.66 -13.04
C ILE A 97 0.74 -7.31 -14.28
N THR A 98 0.39 -8.56 -14.58
CA THR A 98 0.98 -9.33 -15.67
C THR A 98 0.94 -8.59 -17.00
N SER A 99 -0.23 -8.04 -17.35
CA SER A 99 -0.44 -7.34 -18.62
C SER A 99 0.21 -5.95 -18.71
N TYR A 100 0.69 -5.43 -17.58
CA TYR A 100 1.36 -4.11 -17.51
C TYR A 100 2.87 -4.22 -17.68
N LEU A 101 3.44 -5.42 -17.41
CA LEU A 101 4.87 -5.66 -17.51
C LEU A 101 5.27 -6.07 -18.93
N LYS A 102 6.45 -5.66 -19.30
CA LYS A 102 7.14 -6.09 -20.54
C LYS A 102 8.49 -6.69 -20.17
N GLU A 103 9.07 -7.47 -21.06
CA GLU A 103 10.44 -7.90 -20.95
C GLU A 103 11.40 -6.69 -20.95
N GLY A 104 12.40 -6.72 -20.08
CA GLY A 104 13.34 -5.63 -19.87
C GLY A 104 12.85 -4.59 -18.86
N GLU A 105 13.18 -3.34 -19.07
CA GLU A 105 12.94 -2.25 -18.12
C GLU A 105 11.47 -1.86 -18.03
N ASN A 106 10.98 -1.78 -16.80
CA ASN A 106 9.64 -1.32 -16.45
C ASN A 106 9.73 -0.24 -15.37
N THR A 107 8.89 0.78 -15.47
CA THR A 107 8.76 1.81 -14.44
C THR A 107 7.51 1.56 -13.62
N ILE A 108 7.69 1.43 -12.31
CA ILE A 108 6.61 1.38 -11.34
C ILE A 108 6.59 2.69 -10.57
N ALA A 109 5.44 3.32 -10.49
CA ALA A 109 5.27 4.61 -9.81
C ALA A 109 4.03 4.61 -8.92
N PHE A 110 4.13 5.32 -7.80
CA PHE A 110 3.06 5.54 -6.85
C PHE A 110 2.87 7.04 -6.66
N LEU A 111 1.66 7.52 -6.93
CA LEU A 111 1.23 8.85 -6.49
C LEU A 111 0.59 8.69 -5.12
N MET A 112 1.12 9.39 -4.12
CA MET A 112 0.67 9.25 -2.75
C MET A 112 -0.02 10.52 -2.23
N GLY A 113 -0.85 10.34 -1.22
CA GLY A 113 -1.49 11.44 -0.48
C GLY A 113 -1.64 11.08 1.00
N PRO A 114 -1.85 12.08 1.87
CA PRO A 114 -1.90 11.88 3.31
C PRO A 114 -3.09 11.01 3.76
N GLY A 115 -4.23 11.14 3.08
CA GLY A 115 -5.45 10.43 3.48
C GLY A 115 -5.78 10.69 4.94
N TRP A 116 -6.16 9.63 5.65
CA TRP A 116 -6.45 9.66 7.09
C TRP A 116 -5.24 9.42 7.98
N TYR A 117 -4.06 9.18 7.40
CA TYR A 117 -2.86 8.82 8.16
C TYR A 117 -2.06 10.05 8.61
N GLU A 118 -1.95 11.05 7.78
CA GLU A 118 -1.19 12.29 8.03
C GLU A 118 -2.11 13.51 7.86
N MET A 119 -3.24 13.53 8.57
CA MET A 119 -4.08 14.72 8.61
C MET A 119 -3.51 15.72 9.62
N PRO A 120 -3.36 17.00 9.25
CA PRO A 120 -2.85 18.04 10.14
C PRO A 120 -3.93 18.46 11.14
N ASN A 121 -4.33 17.56 12.01
CA ASN A 121 -5.20 17.84 13.14
C ASN A 121 -4.85 16.89 14.28
N GLU A 122 -5.13 17.30 15.50
CA GLU A 122 -4.80 16.58 16.73
C GLU A 122 -5.34 15.13 16.83
N CYS A 123 -6.18 14.72 15.87
CA CYS A 123 -6.87 13.42 15.94
C CYS A 123 -6.23 12.31 15.10
N TYR A 124 -5.47 12.63 14.03
CA TYR A 124 -5.05 11.65 13.02
C TYR A 124 -3.63 11.87 12.50
N GLU A 125 -2.74 12.39 13.31
CA GLU A 125 -1.33 12.52 12.95
C GLU A 125 -0.54 11.30 13.44
N TYR A 126 -0.48 10.25 12.62
CA TYR A 126 0.24 9.03 12.95
C TYR A 126 1.69 9.03 12.46
N GLY A 127 2.08 10.00 11.66
CA GLY A 127 3.41 10.16 11.10
C GLY A 127 3.41 10.39 9.59
N HIS A 128 4.59 10.45 8.99
CA HIS A 128 4.72 10.71 7.55
C HIS A 128 4.23 9.54 6.70
N ILE A 129 3.57 9.89 5.59
CA ILE A 129 3.11 8.90 4.62
C ILE A 129 4.27 8.05 4.10
N LYS A 130 3.99 6.76 3.95
CA LYS A 130 4.95 5.78 3.47
C LYS A 130 4.23 4.58 2.87
N LEU A 131 4.92 3.86 2.03
CA LEU A 131 4.45 2.59 1.48
C LEU A 131 5.57 1.55 1.44
N CYS A 132 5.18 0.29 1.38
CA CYS A 132 6.05 -0.80 0.96
C CYS A 132 5.29 -1.73 0.02
N TYR A 133 6.00 -2.51 -0.77
CA TYR A 133 5.38 -3.46 -1.68
C TYR A 133 6.29 -4.67 -1.96
N VAL A 134 5.65 -5.75 -2.37
CA VAL A 134 6.31 -6.95 -2.89
C VAL A 134 5.71 -7.26 -4.26
N ILE A 135 6.55 -7.71 -5.18
CA ILE A 135 6.13 -8.22 -6.48
C ILE A 135 6.49 -9.69 -6.56
N ASP A 136 5.47 -10.53 -6.65
CA ASP A 136 5.60 -11.94 -6.92
C ASP A 136 5.39 -12.17 -8.42
N TRP A 137 6.32 -12.81 -9.08
CA TRP A 137 6.23 -13.07 -10.52
C TRP A 137 6.78 -14.45 -10.87
N GLN A 138 6.33 -14.98 -12.00
CA GLN A 138 6.80 -16.22 -12.60
C GLN A 138 7.13 -15.98 -14.08
N ASP A 139 8.14 -16.66 -14.57
CA ASP A 139 8.49 -16.71 -15.99
C ASP A 139 8.13 -18.09 -16.60
N GLU A 140 8.54 -18.33 -17.84
CA GLU A 140 8.30 -19.60 -18.54
C GLU A 140 9.07 -20.79 -17.92
N LYS A 141 9.98 -20.52 -16.98
CA LYS A 141 10.82 -21.55 -16.33
C LYS A 141 10.28 -21.94 -14.95
N GLY A 142 9.29 -21.22 -14.41
CA GLY A 142 8.61 -21.46 -13.13
C GLY A 142 9.22 -20.72 -11.96
#